data_442533069e09c9cdc0a2920c9cf012d5
#
_entry.id   442533069e09c9cdc0a2920c9cf012d5
#
_cell.length_a   1.000
_cell.length_b   1.000
_cell.length_c   1.000
_cell.angle_alpha   90.00
_cell.angle_beta   90.00
_cell.angle_gamma   90.00
#
_symmetry.space_group_name_H-M   'P 1'
#
loop_
_entity.id
_entity.type
_entity.pdbx_description
1 polymer ?
#
loop_
_entity_poly.entity_id
_entity_poly.type
_entity_poly.pdbx_seq_one_letter_code
_entity_poly.pdbx_strand_id
1 'polypeptide(L)'
;MLKTLGAAMGAALIAGVATLAQAATISGAGATFPAPVYAKWAESYKAQTGNSLNYQAIGSGGGIKQINAGTVDFGASDKPLKPDDLATGGLIMFPTVVGGVVPVVNLPGVKPGQIKLTGANVADIYRGVIKKWNDPHLAATNPGVALPGLPITVVHRSDGSGTTFLFTTYLSMKAAHWAQQVGGNDSVQWPTGIGGKGNDGVAAFVKQTPGAIGYVEYAYAKQNGMTYTLLQNKAGKFVSPTAANFAAAAAGAKWQSAPGFYLLLLDQAAPDAWPITGATFILVHAKQTDAANGAAVLKFFDWAYKNGDGAAAQLDYVPLPAAVKDLIRRSWNKVVGPDNKPVFH
;
A
#
# COMPACT_ATOMS: atom_id res chain seq x y z
N MET A 1 28.33 40.74 77.40
CA MET A 1 28.12 39.30 77.21
C MET A 1 26.79 39.02 76.66
N LEU A 2 26.67 38.86 75.37
CA LEU A 2 25.42 38.34 74.71
C LEU A 2 25.88 37.51 73.52
N LYS A 3 25.56 36.23 73.49
CA LYS A 3 25.80 35.29 72.43
C LYS A 3 24.60 35.32 71.46
N THR A 4 24.80 35.70 70.21
CA THR A 4 23.83 35.55 69.18
C THR A 4 24.06 34.25 68.41
N LEU A 5 23.10 33.31 68.49
CA LEU A 5 23.01 32.13 67.65
C LEU A 5 22.48 32.56 66.29
N GLY A 6 23.26 32.35 65.23
CA GLY A 6 22.81 32.43 63.85
C GLY A 6 22.25 31.09 63.38
N ALA A 7 20.97 31.01 63.01
CA ALA A 7 20.38 29.87 62.37
C ALA A 7 20.60 29.97 60.86
N ALA A 8 21.39 29.04 60.31
CA ALA A 8 21.56 28.87 58.85
C ALA A 8 20.41 28.03 58.31
N MET A 9 19.50 28.63 57.56
CA MET A 9 18.46 27.97 56.81
C MET A 9 19.07 27.46 55.48
N GLY A 10 19.31 26.18 55.38
CA GLY A 10 19.73 25.52 54.14
C GLY A 10 18.54 25.33 53.21
N ALA A 11 18.43 26.09 52.10
CA ALA A 11 17.49 25.86 51.05
C ALA A 11 18.00 24.74 50.14
N ALA A 12 17.44 23.52 50.23
CA ALA A 12 17.71 22.43 49.28
C ALA A 12 16.99 22.73 47.95
N LEU A 13 17.74 23.13 46.94
CA LEU A 13 17.27 23.19 45.57
C LEU A 13 17.09 21.75 45.04
N ILE A 14 15.86 21.29 44.93
CA ILE A 14 15.52 20.08 44.16
C ILE A 14 15.58 20.47 42.71
N ALA A 15 16.72 20.24 42.05
CA ALA A 15 16.83 20.32 40.59
C ALA A 15 16.07 19.13 39.99
N GLY A 16 14.83 19.38 39.56
CA GLY A 16 14.05 18.39 38.76
C GLY A 16 14.78 18.17 37.45
N VAL A 17 15.43 17.02 37.31
CA VAL A 17 15.97 16.55 36.03
C VAL A 17 14.76 16.24 35.13
N ALA A 18 14.34 17.22 34.30
CA ALA A 18 13.45 16.96 33.21
C ALA A 18 14.22 16.04 32.24
N THR A 19 13.92 14.75 32.25
CA THR A 19 14.35 13.84 31.21
C THR A 19 13.69 14.30 29.93
N LEU A 20 14.43 14.97 29.05
CA LEU A 20 14.03 15.24 27.70
C LEU A 20 13.78 13.88 27.05
N ALA A 21 12.52 13.53 26.83
CA ALA A 21 12.17 12.35 26.06
C ALA A 21 12.82 12.50 24.68
N GLN A 22 13.82 11.69 24.38
CA GLN A 22 14.48 11.71 23.09
C GLN A 22 13.44 11.34 22.01
N ALA A 23 13.34 12.17 20.97
CA ALA A 23 12.43 11.91 19.86
C ALA A 23 12.78 10.58 19.19
N ALA A 24 11.83 9.68 19.10
CA ALA A 24 12.02 8.38 18.47
C ALA A 24 12.11 8.54 16.94
N THR A 25 13.01 7.79 16.32
CA THR A 25 13.09 7.64 14.86
C THR A 25 12.70 6.22 14.52
N ILE A 26 11.57 6.05 13.86
CA ILE A 26 11.04 4.76 13.42
C ILE A 26 11.56 4.50 12.00
N SER A 27 12.08 3.30 11.75
CA SER A 27 12.51 2.85 10.43
C SER A 27 11.53 1.86 9.83
N GLY A 28 11.16 2.07 8.58
CA GLY A 28 10.29 1.15 7.84
C GLY A 28 10.72 1.02 6.39
N ALA A 29 10.40 -0.11 5.78
CA ALA A 29 10.66 -0.32 4.37
C ALA A 29 9.60 -1.19 3.72
N GLY A 30 9.39 -1.02 2.41
CA GLY A 30 8.52 -1.93 1.66
C GLY A 30 7.72 -1.27 0.54
N ALA A 31 6.46 -1.59 0.48
CA ALA A 31 5.56 -1.24 -0.61
C ALA A 31 5.64 0.23 -1.02
N THR A 32 5.70 0.49 -2.33
CA THR A 32 5.56 1.84 -2.89
C THR A 32 4.10 2.28 -2.94
N PHE A 33 3.15 1.36 -2.90
CA PHE A 33 1.71 1.62 -2.91
C PHE A 33 1.30 2.66 -1.86
N PRO A 34 1.62 2.53 -0.55
CA PRO A 34 1.22 3.50 0.47
C PRO A 34 2.19 4.67 0.63
N ALA A 35 3.30 4.73 -0.10
CA ALA A 35 4.35 5.72 0.14
C ALA A 35 3.84 7.18 0.12
N PRO A 36 2.93 7.61 -0.77
CA PRO A 36 2.37 8.95 -0.75
C PRO A 36 1.66 9.29 0.57
N VAL A 37 0.83 8.38 1.09
CA VAL A 37 0.09 8.63 2.34
C VAL A 37 1.00 8.49 3.56
N TYR A 38 1.97 7.58 3.56
CA TYR A 38 2.93 7.45 4.66
C TYR A 38 3.83 8.68 4.79
N ALA A 39 4.21 9.31 3.67
CA ALA A 39 4.94 10.58 3.69
C ALA A 39 4.12 11.70 4.36
N LYS A 40 2.83 11.80 4.04
CA LYS A 40 1.94 12.79 4.67
C LYS A 40 1.71 12.52 6.17
N TRP A 41 1.54 11.26 6.53
CA TRP A 41 1.42 10.86 7.93
C TRP A 41 2.71 11.14 8.72
N ALA A 42 3.88 10.83 8.13
CA ALA A 42 5.19 11.09 8.75
C ALA A 42 5.42 12.58 9.02
N GLU A 43 5.09 13.44 8.03
CA GLU A 43 5.17 14.89 8.15
C GLU A 43 4.31 15.41 9.33
N SER A 44 3.02 15.03 9.32
CA SER A 44 2.06 15.46 10.35
C SER A 44 2.37 14.89 11.73
N TYR A 45 2.79 13.63 11.81
CA TYR A 45 3.21 12.98 13.06
C TYR A 45 4.42 13.67 13.68
N LYS A 46 5.43 13.97 12.86
CA LYS A 46 6.61 14.70 13.32
C LYS A 46 6.27 16.10 13.85
N ALA A 47 5.40 16.82 13.13
CA ALA A 47 4.97 18.16 13.57
C ALA A 47 4.23 18.14 14.92
N GLN A 48 3.45 17.09 15.21
CA GLN A 48 2.64 16.99 16.43
C GLN A 48 3.38 16.34 17.61
N THR A 49 4.32 15.44 17.36
CA THR A 49 4.94 14.62 18.41
C THR A 49 6.44 14.77 18.54
N GLY A 50 7.11 15.38 17.57
CA GLY A 50 8.56 15.42 17.44
C GLY A 50 9.18 14.12 16.92
N ASN A 51 8.46 12.98 16.94
CA ASN A 51 8.97 11.70 16.47
C ASN A 51 9.00 11.64 14.93
N SER A 52 9.97 10.91 14.38
CA SER A 52 10.19 10.82 12.94
C SER A 52 9.95 9.40 12.43
N LEU A 53 9.41 9.30 11.21
CA LEU A 53 9.37 8.07 10.43
C LEU A 53 10.35 8.20 9.25
N ASN A 54 11.26 7.24 9.11
CA ASN A 54 12.07 7.04 7.91
C ASN A 54 11.53 5.81 7.16
N TYR A 55 10.78 6.04 6.09
CA TYR A 55 10.18 4.98 5.28
C TYR A 55 10.87 4.87 3.92
N GLN A 56 11.38 3.68 3.60
CA GLN A 56 12.03 3.38 2.33
C GLN A 56 11.07 2.62 1.41
N ALA A 57 10.58 3.28 0.36
CA ALA A 57 9.68 2.69 -0.63
C ALA A 57 10.46 1.86 -1.66
N ILE A 58 10.77 0.61 -1.33
CA ILE A 58 11.63 -0.30 -2.10
C ILE A 58 10.91 -1.51 -2.69
N GLY A 59 9.58 -1.53 -2.60
CA GLY A 59 8.70 -2.63 -3.00
C GLY A 59 8.43 -3.62 -1.87
N SER A 60 7.27 -4.29 -1.95
CA SER A 60 6.78 -5.21 -0.92
C SER A 60 7.76 -6.36 -0.64
N GLY A 61 8.35 -6.94 -1.68
CA GLY A 61 9.35 -8.00 -1.53
C GLY A 61 10.60 -7.53 -0.78
N GLY A 62 11.02 -6.28 -1.00
CA GLY A 62 12.11 -5.64 -0.25
C GLY A 62 11.76 -5.45 1.22
N GLY A 63 10.54 -4.97 1.52
CA GLY A 63 10.03 -4.80 2.87
C GLY A 63 9.95 -6.11 3.65
N ILE A 64 9.40 -7.16 3.04
CA ILE A 64 9.35 -8.50 3.64
C ILE A 64 10.76 -9.03 3.95
N LYS A 65 11.71 -8.85 3.03
CA LYS A 65 13.11 -9.27 3.26
C LYS A 65 13.75 -8.51 4.42
N GLN A 66 13.55 -7.19 4.49
CA GLN A 66 14.17 -6.38 5.53
C GLN A 66 13.58 -6.63 6.92
N ILE A 67 12.27 -6.80 7.04
CA ILE A 67 11.68 -7.14 8.35
C ILE A 67 12.11 -8.53 8.81
N ASN A 68 12.16 -9.52 7.93
CA ASN A 68 12.65 -10.86 8.29
C ASN A 68 14.14 -10.85 8.68
N ALA A 69 14.94 -9.94 8.12
CA ALA A 69 16.35 -9.76 8.49
C ALA A 69 16.54 -8.89 9.74
N GLY A 70 15.48 -8.32 10.32
CA GLY A 70 15.55 -7.44 11.49
C GLY A 70 16.29 -6.12 11.23
N THR A 71 16.33 -5.63 9.98
CA THR A 71 17.04 -4.40 9.58
C THR A 71 16.17 -3.15 9.60
N VAL A 72 14.87 -3.31 9.82
CA VAL A 72 13.88 -2.24 10.00
C VAL A 72 12.91 -2.59 11.12
N ASP A 73 12.26 -1.59 11.69
CA ASP A 73 11.29 -1.75 12.78
C ASP A 73 9.95 -2.30 12.27
N PHE A 74 9.61 -2.00 11.00
CA PHE A 74 8.46 -2.60 10.33
C PHE A 74 8.68 -2.78 8.83
N GLY A 75 8.06 -3.80 8.27
CA GLY A 75 7.90 -3.99 6.83
C GLY A 75 6.54 -3.53 6.35
N ALA A 76 6.42 -3.15 5.07
CA ALA A 76 5.13 -2.87 4.44
C ALA A 76 4.95 -3.67 3.14
N SER A 77 3.74 -4.24 2.95
CA SER A 77 3.44 -5.09 1.79
C SER A 77 1.97 -4.99 1.38
N ASP A 78 1.70 -4.89 0.08
CA ASP A 78 0.34 -5.01 -0.47
C ASP A 78 0.00 -6.46 -0.83
N LYS A 79 0.99 -7.37 -0.72
CA LYS A 79 0.79 -8.83 -0.72
C LYS A 79 0.69 -9.25 0.74
N PRO A 80 -0.51 -9.64 1.24
CA PRO A 80 -0.63 -10.17 2.60
C PRO A 80 0.15 -11.48 2.72
N LEU A 81 0.80 -11.68 3.86
CA LEU A 81 1.43 -12.95 4.19
C LEU A 81 0.38 -13.92 4.72
N LYS A 82 0.51 -15.20 4.34
CA LYS A 82 -0.35 -16.25 4.88
C LYS A 82 -0.07 -16.45 6.37
N PRO A 83 -1.06 -16.98 7.15
CA PRO A 83 -0.86 -17.23 8.56
C PRO A 83 0.37 -18.07 8.90
N ASP A 84 0.66 -19.08 8.08
CA ASP A 84 1.83 -19.96 8.26
C ASP A 84 3.15 -19.22 8.02
N ASP A 85 3.18 -18.31 7.02
CA ASP A 85 4.36 -17.48 6.75
C ASP A 85 4.60 -16.47 7.89
N LEU A 86 3.51 -15.90 8.45
CA LEU A 86 3.58 -15.02 9.62
C LEU A 86 4.11 -15.76 10.85
N ALA A 87 3.61 -16.97 11.10
CA ALA A 87 4.05 -17.81 12.22
C ALA A 87 5.54 -18.18 12.09
N THR A 88 5.96 -18.60 10.88
CA THR A 88 7.36 -18.94 10.60
C THR A 88 8.30 -17.75 10.78
N GLY A 89 7.88 -16.55 10.35
CA GLY A 89 8.65 -15.30 10.51
C GLY A 89 8.54 -14.69 11.91
N GLY A 90 7.71 -15.22 12.80
CA GLY A 90 7.41 -14.59 14.10
C GLY A 90 6.80 -13.19 13.94
N LEU A 91 5.98 -12.98 12.91
CA LEU A 91 5.44 -11.67 12.54
C LEU A 91 3.95 -11.54 12.89
N ILE A 92 3.57 -10.31 13.19
CA ILE A 92 2.18 -9.85 13.22
C ILE A 92 1.95 -8.97 12.00
N MET A 93 0.81 -9.13 11.34
CA MET A 93 0.39 -8.32 10.20
C MET A 93 -0.92 -7.59 10.49
N PHE A 94 -1.04 -6.34 10.02
CA PHE A 94 -2.28 -5.58 10.08
C PHE A 94 -2.40 -4.59 8.91
N PRO A 95 -3.63 -4.34 8.36
CA PRO A 95 -3.84 -3.40 7.25
C PRO A 95 -3.77 -1.95 7.72
N THR A 96 -3.46 -1.01 6.81
CA THR A 96 -3.44 0.44 7.08
C THR A 96 -4.45 1.23 6.27
N VAL A 97 -4.40 1.13 4.95
CA VAL A 97 -5.32 1.80 4.02
C VAL A 97 -5.67 0.87 2.86
N VAL A 98 -6.75 1.20 2.17
CA VAL A 98 -7.16 0.55 0.92
C VAL A 98 -6.96 1.53 -0.23
N GLY A 99 -6.59 1.03 -1.40
CA GLY A 99 -6.42 1.80 -2.63
C GLY A 99 -6.66 0.95 -3.86
N GLY A 100 -6.52 1.55 -5.05
CA GLY A 100 -6.73 0.88 -6.33
C GLY A 100 -5.47 0.80 -7.18
N VAL A 101 -5.22 -0.35 -7.78
CA VAL A 101 -4.25 -0.51 -8.86
C VAL A 101 -4.95 -0.17 -10.17
N VAL A 102 -4.39 0.76 -10.94
CA VAL A 102 -5.03 1.29 -12.14
C VAL A 102 -4.14 1.12 -13.37
N PRO A 103 -4.66 0.59 -14.47
CA PRO A 103 -3.98 0.65 -15.75
C PRO A 103 -3.93 2.10 -16.23
N VAL A 104 -2.72 2.54 -16.61
CA VAL A 104 -2.43 3.88 -17.13
C VAL A 104 -1.81 3.77 -18.50
N VAL A 105 -2.14 4.73 -19.38
CA VAL A 105 -1.74 4.70 -20.77
C VAL A 105 -1.13 6.05 -21.21
N ASN A 106 -0.29 6.02 -22.22
CA ASN A 106 0.20 7.20 -22.91
C ASN A 106 -0.25 7.18 -24.38
N LEU A 107 -1.46 7.70 -24.63
CA LEU A 107 -2.07 7.74 -25.95
C LEU A 107 -2.39 9.19 -26.33
N PRO A 108 -1.80 9.72 -27.40
CA PRO A 108 -2.10 11.07 -27.87
C PRO A 108 -3.61 11.28 -28.13
N GLY A 109 -4.15 12.36 -27.61
CA GLY A 109 -5.56 12.72 -27.79
C GLY A 109 -6.57 11.94 -26.96
N VAL A 110 -6.15 10.95 -26.15
CA VAL A 110 -6.99 10.17 -25.25
C VAL A 110 -7.03 10.81 -23.87
N LYS A 111 -8.24 10.98 -23.32
CA LYS A 111 -8.47 11.54 -21.99
C LYS A 111 -8.60 10.45 -20.92
N PRO A 112 -8.34 10.77 -19.63
CA PRO A 112 -8.59 9.85 -18.52
C PRO A 112 -10.02 9.30 -18.54
N GLY A 113 -10.15 7.97 -18.40
CA GLY A 113 -11.44 7.27 -18.40
C GLY A 113 -12.08 7.09 -19.80
N GLN A 114 -11.43 7.48 -20.88
CA GLN A 114 -11.97 7.31 -22.23
C GLN A 114 -11.80 5.86 -22.74
N ILE A 115 -10.70 5.20 -22.39
CA ILE A 115 -10.45 3.81 -22.81
C ILE A 115 -11.10 2.84 -21.83
N LYS A 116 -11.82 1.86 -22.36
CA LYS A 116 -12.45 0.75 -21.63
C LYS A 116 -11.65 -0.53 -21.88
N LEU A 117 -11.27 -1.23 -20.83
CA LEU A 117 -10.59 -2.52 -20.92
C LEU A 117 -11.35 -3.57 -20.10
N THR A 118 -11.45 -4.78 -20.64
CA THR A 118 -11.82 -5.95 -19.84
C THR A 118 -10.57 -6.56 -19.22
N GLY A 119 -10.72 -7.38 -18.18
CA GLY A 119 -9.59 -8.11 -17.61
C GLY A 119 -8.90 -9.02 -18.64
N ALA A 120 -9.66 -9.61 -19.58
CA ALA A 120 -9.12 -10.39 -20.69
C ALA A 120 -8.29 -9.53 -21.65
N ASN A 121 -8.78 -8.34 -22.04
CA ASN A 121 -7.98 -7.42 -22.87
C ASN A 121 -6.64 -7.09 -22.21
N VAL A 122 -6.65 -6.77 -20.92
CA VAL A 122 -5.42 -6.46 -20.18
C VAL A 122 -4.48 -7.66 -20.15
N ALA A 123 -4.99 -8.87 -19.87
CA ALA A 123 -4.18 -10.08 -19.89
C ALA A 123 -3.54 -10.35 -21.26
N ASP A 124 -4.30 -10.17 -22.35
CA ASP A 124 -3.80 -10.40 -23.71
C ASP A 124 -2.78 -9.33 -24.16
N ILE A 125 -2.93 -8.09 -23.70
CA ILE A 125 -1.91 -7.04 -23.87
C ILE A 125 -0.60 -7.45 -23.16
N TYR A 126 -0.69 -7.84 -21.88
CA TYR A 126 0.49 -8.19 -21.07
C TYR A 126 1.13 -9.53 -21.47
N ARG A 127 0.39 -10.37 -22.21
CA ARG A 127 0.92 -11.58 -22.86
C ARG A 127 1.58 -11.28 -24.23
N GLY A 128 1.43 -10.06 -24.75
CA GLY A 128 1.90 -9.70 -26.09
C GLY A 128 1.07 -10.29 -27.24
N VAL A 129 -0.17 -10.70 -26.97
CA VAL A 129 -1.14 -11.14 -27.97
C VAL A 129 -1.73 -9.94 -28.70
N ILE A 130 -2.26 -8.98 -27.95
CA ILE A 130 -2.69 -7.67 -28.47
C ILE A 130 -1.48 -6.75 -28.52
N LYS A 131 -1.05 -6.37 -29.73
CA LYS A 131 0.20 -5.62 -29.95
C LYS A 131 0.01 -4.18 -30.41
N LYS A 132 -1.21 -3.79 -30.77
CA LYS A 132 -1.55 -2.44 -31.25
C LYS A 132 -2.82 -1.94 -30.59
N TRP A 133 -2.93 -0.63 -30.39
CA TRP A 133 -4.11 -0.04 -29.77
C TRP A 133 -5.37 -0.15 -30.64
N ASN A 134 -5.24 -0.17 -31.99
CA ASN A 134 -6.37 -0.36 -32.92
C ASN A 134 -6.71 -1.84 -33.18
N ASP A 135 -6.30 -2.75 -32.30
CA ASP A 135 -6.67 -4.17 -32.38
C ASP A 135 -8.20 -4.32 -32.33
N PRO A 136 -8.81 -5.22 -33.15
CA PRO A 136 -10.26 -5.45 -33.18
C PRO A 136 -10.88 -5.77 -31.82
N HIS A 137 -10.17 -6.51 -30.94
CA HIS A 137 -10.65 -6.82 -29.59
C HIS A 137 -10.75 -5.56 -28.70
N LEU A 138 -9.83 -4.60 -28.87
CA LEU A 138 -9.92 -3.31 -28.17
C LEU A 138 -10.98 -2.40 -28.79
N ALA A 139 -11.08 -2.38 -30.12
CA ALA A 139 -12.10 -1.60 -30.83
C ALA A 139 -13.52 -2.04 -30.44
N ALA A 140 -13.77 -3.33 -30.29
CA ALA A 140 -15.05 -3.88 -29.87
C ALA A 140 -15.52 -3.39 -28.48
N THR A 141 -14.59 -3.17 -27.55
CA THR A 141 -14.89 -2.64 -26.21
C THR A 141 -14.93 -1.11 -26.16
N ASN A 142 -14.51 -0.43 -27.24
CA ASN A 142 -14.38 1.03 -27.33
C ASN A 142 -15.11 1.62 -28.55
N PRO A 143 -16.42 1.34 -28.75
CA PRO A 143 -17.14 1.87 -29.89
C PRO A 143 -17.14 3.41 -29.87
N GLY A 144 -16.84 4.03 -31.03
CA GLY A 144 -16.78 5.48 -31.18
C GLY A 144 -15.48 6.14 -30.66
N VAL A 145 -14.52 5.38 -30.12
CA VAL A 145 -13.19 5.89 -29.76
C VAL A 145 -12.22 5.63 -30.91
N ALA A 146 -11.59 6.69 -31.43
CA ALA A 146 -10.54 6.55 -32.44
C ALA A 146 -9.25 6.02 -31.78
N LEU A 147 -9.08 4.71 -31.76
CA LEU A 147 -7.87 4.07 -31.25
C LEU A 147 -6.72 4.22 -32.27
N PRO A 148 -5.55 4.74 -31.86
CA PRO A 148 -4.43 4.94 -32.79
C PRO A 148 -3.81 3.60 -33.21
N GLY A 149 -3.23 3.54 -34.40
CA GLY A 149 -2.47 2.37 -34.90
C GLY A 149 -1.10 2.18 -34.24
N LEU A 150 -0.88 2.77 -33.07
CA LEU A 150 0.39 2.70 -32.34
C LEU A 150 0.65 1.30 -31.77
N PRO A 151 1.91 0.83 -31.80
CA PRO A 151 2.30 -0.36 -31.06
C PRO A 151 2.09 -0.15 -29.54
N ILE A 152 1.72 -1.22 -28.85
CA ILE A 152 1.63 -1.21 -27.39
C ILE A 152 2.98 -1.55 -26.78
N THR A 153 3.51 -0.64 -25.95
CA THR A 153 4.66 -0.92 -25.09
C THR A 153 4.17 -1.24 -23.69
N VAL A 154 4.34 -2.46 -23.26
CA VAL A 154 3.97 -2.90 -21.91
C VAL A 154 5.04 -2.44 -20.92
N VAL A 155 4.61 -1.81 -19.82
CA VAL A 155 5.48 -1.44 -18.70
C VAL A 155 5.01 -2.18 -17.46
N HIS A 156 5.92 -2.91 -16.82
CA HIS A 156 5.65 -3.70 -15.62
C HIS A 156 6.66 -3.38 -14.52
N ARG A 157 6.48 -3.94 -13.32
CA ARG A 157 7.42 -3.78 -12.21
C ARG A 157 8.65 -4.67 -12.40
N SER A 158 9.81 -4.14 -12.01
CA SER A 158 11.09 -4.87 -12.00
C SER A 158 11.53 -5.33 -10.61
N ASP A 159 10.83 -4.90 -9.56
CA ASP A 159 11.04 -5.26 -8.15
C ASP A 159 9.97 -6.22 -7.65
N GLY A 160 10.18 -6.87 -6.51
CA GLY A 160 9.14 -7.62 -5.80
C GLY A 160 8.05 -6.67 -5.29
N SER A 161 6.87 -6.73 -5.90
CA SER A 161 5.83 -5.70 -5.81
C SER A 161 4.48 -6.24 -5.38
N GLY A 162 3.90 -5.70 -4.31
CA GLY A 162 2.53 -5.98 -3.94
C GLY A 162 1.52 -5.46 -4.96
N THR A 163 1.81 -4.33 -5.61
CA THR A 163 1.01 -3.83 -6.75
C THR A 163 0.98 -4.85 -7.89
N THR A 164 2.13 -5.46 -8.21
CA THR A 164 2.22 -6.58 -9.17
C THR A 164 1.42 -7.79 -8.69
N PHE A 165 1.51 -8.15 -7.41
CA PHE A 165 0.74 -9.25 -6.85
C PHE A 165 -0.77 -9.06 -7.06
N LEU A 166 -1.30 -7.89 -6.74
CA LEU A 166 -2.71 -7.55 -6.94
C LEU A 166 -3.09 -7.62 -8.42
N PHE A 167 -2.28 -7.02 -9.28
CA PHE A 167 -2.51 -6.97 -10.72
C PHE A 167 -2.48 -8.36 -11.37
N THR A 168 -1.43 -9.15 -11.14
CA THR A 168 -1.26 -10.47 -11.75
C THR A 168 -2.25 -11.51 -11.21
N THR A 169 -2.61 -11.40 -9.92
CA THR A 169 -3.68 -12.22 -9.33
C THR A 169 -5.03 -11.90 -9.95
N TYR A 170 -5.36 -10.62 -10.16
CA TYR A 170 -6.56 -10.22 -10.90
C TYR A 170 -6.56 -10.77 -12.32
N LEU A 171 -5.46 -10.66 -13.06
CA LEU A 171 -5.37 -11.22 -14.42
C LEU A 171 -5.58 -12.74 -14.42
N SER A 172 -5.07 -13.45 -13.41
CA SER A 172 -5.31 -14.89 -13.24
C SER A 172 -6.78 -15.23 -13.01
N MET A 173 -7.53 -14.35 -12.35
CA MET A 173 -8.98 -14.52 -12.17
C MET A 173 -9.78 -14.28 -13.47
N LYS A 174 -9.25 -13.44 -14.38
CA LYS A 174 -9.95 -12.99 -15.58
C LYS A 174 -9.58 -13.74 -16.86
N ALA A 175 -8.42 -14.39 -16.90
CA ALA A 175 -7.91 -15.05 -18.09
C ALA A 175 -7.22 -16.38 -17.74
N ALA A 176 -7.83 -17.50 -18.14
CA ALA A 176 -7.29 -18.83 -17.85
C ALA A 176 -5.88 -19.03 -18.44
N HIS A 177 -5.62 -18.50 -19.63
CA HIS A 177 -4.28 -18.56 -20.24
C HIS A 177 -3.23 -17.81 -19.44
N TRP A 178 -3.59 -16.65 -18.83
CA TRP A 178 -2.68 -15.94 -17.92
C TRP A 178 -2.40 -16.79 -16.69
N ALA A 179 -3.43 -17.34 -16.05
CA ALA A 179 -3.29 -18.18 -14.86
C ALA A 179 -2.36 -19.38 -15.08
N GLN A 180 -2.44 -20.02 -16.26
CA GLN A 180 -1.64 -21.18 -16.61
C GLN A 180 -0.19 -20.83 -16.99
N GLN A 181 0.03 -19.71 -17.69
CA GLN A 181 1.33 -19.38 -18.27
C GLN A 181 2.18 -18.46 -17.37
N VAL A 182 1.56 -17.58 -16.60
CA VAL A 182 2.22 -16.55 -15.81
C VAL A 182 1.87 -16.65 -14.33
N GLY A 183 0.58 -16.79 -14.02
CA GLY A 183 0.07 -16.87 -12.66
C GLY A 183 0.00 -15.50 -11.96
N GLY A 184 -0.25 -15.54 -10.63
CA GLY A 184 -0.35 -14.37 -9.75
C GLY A 184 0.73 -14.38 -8.68
N ASN A 185 1.64 -13.41 -8.68
CA ASN A 185 2.67 -13.25 -7.65
C ASN A 185 3.20 -11.81 -7.63
N ASP A 186 4.01 -11.48 -6.62
CA ASP A 186 4.72 -10.19 -6.48
C ASP A 186 5.92 -10.05 -7.44
N SER A 187 6.36 -11.15 -8.03
CA SER A 187 7.34 -11.23 -9.11
C SER A 187 6.95 -12.40 -10.02
N VAL A 188 6.86 -12.16 -11.32
CA VAL A 188 6.49 -13.16 -12.33
C VAL A 188 7.44 -13.07 -13.52
N GLN A 189 7.45 -14.13 -14.36
CA GLN A 189 8.13 -14.11 -15.65
C GLN A 189 7.25 -13.37 -16.66
N TRP A 190 7.56 -12.11 -16.91
CA TRP A 190 6.79 -11.28 -17.83
C TRP A 190 6.98 -11.74 -19.28
N PRO A 191 5.91 -12.02 -20.02
CA PRO A 191 6.02 -12.45 -21.42
C PRO A 191 6.59 -11.36 -22.34
N THR A 192 6.35 -10.10 -22.03
CA THR A 192 6.79 -8.93 -22.79
C THR A 192 6.86 -7.70 -21.92
N GLY A 193 7.51 -6.65 -22.43
CA GLY A 193 7.53 -5.33 -21.79
C GLY A 193 8.88 -4.94 -21.21
N ILE A 194 8.88 -3.78 -20.56
CA ILE A 194 10.05 -3.20 -19.88
C ILE A 194 9.74 -3.01 -18.40
N GLY A 195 10.77 -3.16 -17.56
CA GLY A 195 10.62 -3.10 -16.10
C GLY A 195 10.90 -1.72 -15.52
N GLY A 196 9.93 -1.17 -14.75
CA GLY A 196 10.10 0.04 -13.94
C GLY A 196 10.20 -0.30 -12.46
N LYS A 197 11.15 0.29 -11.74
CA LYS A 197 11.29 0.09 -10.29
C LYS A 197 10.28 0.98 -9.54
N GLY A 198 9.46 0.37 -8.68
CA GLY A 198 8.42 1.09 -7.93
C GLY A 198 7.24 1.56 -8.80
N ASN A 199 6.20 2.12 -8.18
CA ASN A 199 5.10 2.77 -8.89
C ASN A 199 5.59 4.00 -9.68
N ASP A 200 6.52 4.75 -9.13
CA ASP A 200 7.17 5.92 -9.75
C ASP A 200 7.95 5.55 -11.01
N GLY A 201 8.73 4.46 -11.00
CA GLY A 201 9.45 4.00 -12.19
C GLY A 201 8.52 3.56 -13.32
N VAL A 202 7.42 2.86 -13.01
CA VAL A 202 6.38 2.52 -13.99
C VAL A 202 5.72 3.78 -14.54
N ALA A 203 5.33 4.72 -13.66
CA ALA A 203 4.72 5.98 -14.07
C ALA A 203 5.65 6.79 -15.01
N ALA A 204 6.95 6.87 -14.70
CA ALA A 204 7.93 7.57 -15.52
C ALA A 204 8.06 6.95 -16.92
N PHE A 205 8.21 5.63 -17.03
CA PHE A 205 8.29 4.95 -18.31
C PHE A 205 7.04 5.12 -19.17
N VAL A 206 5.84 4.99 -18.57
CA VAL A 206 4.60 5.20 -19.32
C VAL A 206 4.51 6.63 -19.83
N LYS A 207 4.82 7.64 -19.02
CA LYS A 207 4.78 9.05 -19.43
C LYS A 207 5.73 9.37 -20.60
N GLN A 208 6.89 8.73 -20.63
CA GLN A 208 7.93 8.99 -21.64
C GLN A 208 7.73 8.20 -22.93
N THR A 209 6.87 7.15 -22.94
CA THR A 209 6.76 6.22 -24.05
C THR A 209 5.38 6.32 -24.71
N PRO A 210 5.22 6.98 -25.86
CA PRO A 210 3.95 6.97 -26.61
C PRO A 210 3.52 5.54 -26.94
N GLY A 211 2.24 5.23 -26.75
CA GLY A 211 1.69 3.88 -26.91
C GLY A 211 1.88 2.96 -25.70
N ALA A 212 2.51 3.42 -24.62
CA ALA A 212 2.72 2.59 -23.45
C ALA A 212 1.42 2.36 -22.64
N ILE A 213 1.38 1.18 -21.99
CA ILE A 213 0.46 0.83 -20.91
C ILE A 213 1.28 0.34 -19.72
N GLY A 214 0.94 0.80 -18.53
CA GLY A 214 1.48 0.32 -17.25
C GLY A 214 0.36 0.16 -16.22
N TYR A 215 0.72 -0.23 -15.00
CA TYR A 215 -0.19 -0.24 -13.86
C TYR A 215 0.51 0.38 -12.65
N VAL A 216 -0.21 1.24 -11.96
CA VAL A 216 0.28 1.94 -10.75
C VAL A 216 -0.84 2.03 -9.71
N GLU A 217 -0.48 2.32 -8.46
CA GLU A 217 -1.46 2.76 -7.47
C GLU A 217 -2.03 4.13 -7.87
N TYR A 218 -3.31 4.37 -7.58
CA TYR A 218 -4.07 5.49 -8.13
C TYR A 218 -3.53 6.87 -7.76
N ALA A 219 -2.98 7.06 -6.56
CA ALA A 219 -2.36 8.34 -6.17
C ALA A 219 -1.21 8.72 -7.12
N TYR A 220 -0.42 7.74 -7.58
CA TYR A 220 0.63 7.98 -8.58
C TYR A 220 0.06 8.41 -9.93
N ALA A 221 -1.04 7.81 -10.37
CA ALA A 221 -1.71 8.22 -11.60
C ALA A 221 -2.18 9.68 -11.52
N LYS A 222 -2.82 10.07 -10.40
CA LYS A 222 -3.28 11.44 -10.16
C LYS A 222 -2.15 12.45 -10.05
N GLN A 223 -1.17 12.19 -9.20
CA GLN A 223 -0.04 13.10 -8.96
C GLN A 223 0.78 13.36 -10.23
N ASN A 224 0.83 12.37 -11.12
CA ASN A 224 1.54 12.48 -12.39
C ASN A 224 0.66 12.92 -13.56
N GLY A 225 -0.63 13.21 -13.37
CA GLY A 225 -1.55 13.60 -14.44
C GLY A 225 -1.70 12.55 -15.54
N MET A 226 -1.67 11.26 -15.19
CA MET A 226 -1.69 10.16 -16.15
C MET A 226 -3.10 9.84 -16.63
N THR A 227 -3.20 9.36 -17.87
CA THR A 227 -4.46 8.86 -18.44
C THR A 227 -4.71 7.44 -17.94
N TYR A 228 -5.68 7.27 -17.06
CA TYR A 228 -6.14 5.96 -16.60
C TYR A 228 -7.25 5.41 -17.49
N THR A 229 -7.46 4.08 -17.47
CA THR A 229 -8.53 3.41 -18.19
C THR A 229 -9.70 3.08 -17.27
N LEU A 230 -10.90 2.88 -17.85
CA LEU A 230 -11.98 2.17 -17.17
C LEU A 230 -11.71 0.66 -17.24
N LEU A 231 -12.06 -0.06 -16.16
CA LEU A 231 -12.03 -1.52 -16.15
C LEU A 231 -13.43 -2.10 -15.98
N GLN A 232 -13.68 -3.20 -16.69
CA GLN A 232 -14.90 -3.97 -16.49
C GLN A 232 -14.80 -4.75 -15.16
N ASN A 233 -15.76 -4.51 -14.28
CA ASN A 233 -15.84 -5.19 -12.99
C ASN A 233 -16.65 -6.51 -13.09
N LYS A 234 -16.78 -7.22 -11.97
CA LYS A 234 -17.50 -8.50 -11.89
C LYS A 234 -18.97 -8.40 -12.26
N ALA A 235 -19.60 -7.22 -12.07
CA ALA A 235 -20.98 -6.95 -12.46
C ALA A 235 -21.13 -6.62 -13.97
N GLY A 236 -20.04 -6.64 -14.74
CA GLY A 236 -20.03 -6.33 -16.17
C GLY A 236 -20.01 -4.84 -16.50
N LYS A 237 -19.96 -3.95 -15.49
CA LYS A 237 -19.89 -2.50 -15.69
C LYS A 237 -18.46 -2.04 -15.91
N PHE A 238 -18.26 -1.04 -16.79
CA PHE A 238 -17.01 -0.31 -16.88
C PHE A 238 -17.01 0.80 -15.83
N VAL A 239 -16.14 0.68 -14.85
CA VAL A 239 -16.05 1.59 -13.68
C VAL A 239 -14.78 2.43 -13.71
N SER A 240 -14.82 3.60 -13.08
CA SER A 240 -13.67 4.49 -12.91
C SER A 240 -12.91 4.14 -11.61
N PRO A 241 -11.59 4.35 -11.57
CA PRO A 241 -10.82 4.25 -10.34
C PRO A 241 -11.08 5.48 -9.47
N THR A 242 -11.97 5.35 -8.51
CA THR A 242 -12.30 6.42 -7.54
C THR A 242 -12.28 5.86 -6.12
N ALA A 243 -12.02 6.71 -5.13
CA ALA A 243 -12.09 6.32 -3.72
C ALA A 243 -13.45 5.66 -3.37
N ALA A 244 -14.56 6.14 -3.95
CA ALA A 244 -15.89 5.55 -3.76
C ALA A 244 -15.95 4.10 -4.29
N ASN A 245 -15.35 3.83 -5.46
CA ASN A 245 -15.35 2.50 -6.06
C ASN A 245 -14.34 1.55 -5.37
N PHE A 246 -13.26 2.07 -4.78
CA PHE A 246 -12.38 1.30 -3.89
C PHE A 246 -13.10 0.97 -2.58
N ALA A 247 -13.86 1.92 -2.01
CA ALA A 247 -14.68 1.69 -0.83
C ALA A 247 -15.78 0.66 -1.09
N ALA A 248 -16.44 0.70 -2.25
CA ALA A 248 -17.42 -0.29 -2.66
C ALA A 248 -16.82 -1.71 -2.71
N ALA A 249 -15.60 -1.86 -3.20
CA ALA A 249 -14.88 -3.14 -3.19
C ALA A 249 -14.54 -3.61 -1.76
N ALA A 250 -14.24 -2.69 -0.85
CA ALA A 250 -13.88 -3.00 0.53
C ALA A 250 -15.08 -3.21 1.47
N ALA A 251 -16.29 -2.76 1.07
CA ALA A 251 -17.46 -2.74 1.94
C ALA A 251 -17.88 -4.13 2.47
N GLY A 252 -17.65 -5.20 1.68
CA GLY A 252 -17.95 -6.58 2.06
C GLY A 252 -16.82 -7.31 2.79
N ALA A 253 -15.73 -6.63 3.13
CA ALA A 253 -14.53 -7.23 3.67
C ALA A 253 -14.75 -7.77 5.10
N LYS A 254 -14.57 -9.08 5.29
CA LYS A 254 -14.78 -9.77 6.57
C LYS A 254 -13.49 -9.84 7.39
N TRP A 255 -12.96 -8.69 7.79
CA TRP A 255 -11.71 -8.58 8.55
C TRP A 255 -11.69 -9.37 9.87
N GLN A 256 -12.84 -9.47 10.55
CA GLN A 256 -12.95 -10.17 11.84
C GLN A 256 -12.68 -11.67 11.72
N SER A 257 -13.03 -12.27 10.59
CA SER A 257 -12.87 -13.71 10.33
C SER A 257 -11.66 -14.03 9.46
N ALA A 258 -10.79 -13.04 9.16
CA ALA A 258 -9.59 -13.20 8.37
C ALA A 258 -8.37 -13.50 9.27
N PRO A 259 -7.87 -14.74 9.33
CA PRO A 259 -6.70 -15.07 10.15
C PRO A 259 -5.49 -14.24 9.75
N GLY A 260 -4.84 -13.57 10.73
CA GLY A 260 -3.72 -12.67 10.46
C GLY A 260 -4.06 -11.50 9.53
N PHE A 261 -5.35 -11.12 9.43
CA PHE A 261 -5.86 -10.13 8.46
C PHE A 261 -5.59 -10.51 6.99
N TYR A 262 -5.37 -11.78 6.67
CA TYR A 262 -5.18 -12.21 5.27
C TYR A 262 -6.49 -12.07 4.50
N LEU A 263 -6.57 -11.03 3.66
CA LEU A 263 -7.76 -10.74 2.88
C LEU A 263 -7.38 -10.10 1.54
N LEU A 264 -8.07 -10.52 0.45
CA LEU A 264 -7.96 -9.94 -0.87
C LEU A 264 -9.26 -9.25 -1.26
N LEU A 265 -9.16 -8.02 -1.76
CA LEU A 265 -10.30 -7.20 -2.17
C LEU A 265 -10.48 -7.19 -3.71
N LEU A 266 -9.85 -8.16 -4.41
CA LEU A 266 -9.90 -8.26 -5.86
C LEU A 266 -11.26 -8.76 -6.34
N ASP A 267 -11.73 -8.22 -7.47
CA ASP A 267 -12.91 -8.67 -8.24
C ASP A 267 -14.19 -8.86 -7.40
N GLN A 268 -14.46 -7.91 -6.50
CA GLN A 268 -15.62 -7.97 -5.61
C GLN A 268 -16.93 -7.78 -6.36
N ALA A 269 -18.02 -8.35 -5.80
CA ALA A 269 -19.33 -8.44 -6.50
C ALA A 269 -20.14 -7.14 -6.44
N ALA A 270 -19.78 -6.15 -5.64
CA ALA A 270 -20.51 -4.89 -5.54
C ALA A 270 -20.57 -4.20 -6.93
N PRO A 271 -21.75 -3.65 -7.32
CA PRO A 271 -21.98 -3.15 -8.68
C PRO A 271 -21.03 -2.06 -9.16
N ASP A 272 -20.47 -1.30 -8.23
CA ASP A 272 -19.56 -0.19 -8.53
C ASP A 272 -18.12 -0.45 -8.02
N ALA A 273 -17.84 -1.69 -7.58
CA ALA A 273 -16.51 -2.07 -7.09
C ALA A 273 -15.44 -1.92 -8.17
N TRP A 274 -14.33 -1.26 -7.84
CA TRP A 274 -13.12 -1.27 -8.67
C TRP A 274 -12.48 -2.67 -8.60
N PRO A 275 -12.18 -3.30 -9.74
CA PRO A 275 -11.80 -4.73 -9.73
C PRO A 275 -10.41 -5.02 -9.17
N ILE A 276 -9.48 -4.05 -9.20
CA ILE A 276 -8.12 -4.25 -8.68
C ILE A 276 -7.92 -3.38 -7.42
N THR A 277 -8.76 -3.65 -6.42
CA THR A 277 -8.66 -3.00 -5.11
C THR A 277 -7.81 -3.87 -4.18
N GLY A 278 -6.96 -3.24 -3.38
CA GLY A 278 -6.13 -3.92 -2.39
C GLY A 278 -5.95 -3.10 -1.13
N ALA A 279 -5.66 -3.77 -0.02
CA ALA A 279 -5.15 -3.16 1.19
C ALA A 279 -3.62 -3.25 1.20
N THR A 280 -2.97 -2.32 1.91
CA THR A 280 -1.57 -2.42 2.26
C THR A 280 -1.43 -2.79 3.74
N PHE A 281 -0.41 -3.59 4.06
CA PHE A 281 -0.24 -4.21 5.37
C PHE A 281 1.10 -3.83 5.97
N ILE A 282 1.13 -3.73 7.28
CA ILE A 282 2.34 -3.60 8.09
C ILE A 282 2.69 -4.97 8.67
N LEU A 283 3.97 -5.25 8.70
CA LEU A 283 4.59 -6.43 9.29
C LEU A 283 5.50 -5.98 10.43
N VAL A 284 5.28 -6.49 11.64
CA VAL A 284 6.11 -6.24 12.82
C VAL A 284 6.46 -7.55 13.50
N HIS A 285 7.62 -7.65 14.14
CA HIS A 285 7.92 -8.83 14.94
C HIS A 285 6.96 -8.94 16.12
N ALA A 286 6.42 -10.14 16.37
CA ALA A 286 5.59 -10.42 17.54
C ALA A 286 6.38 -10.25 18.84
N LYS A 287 7.66 -10.65 18.85
CA LYS A 287 8.58 -10.43 19.95
C LYS A 287 9.61 -9.37 19.58
N GLN A 288 9.51 -8.22 20.22
CA GLN A 288 10.41 -7.08 20.02
C GLN A 288 11.68 -7.26 20.84
N THR A 289 12.82 -6.97 20.24
CA THR A 289 14.11 -6.91 20.97
C THR A 289 14.24 -5.64 21.79
N ASP A 290 13.61 -4.56 21.34
CA ASP A 290 13.47 -3.28 22.01
C ASP A 290 11.98 -2.92 22.16
N ALA A 291 11.47 -2.95 23.40
CA ALA A 291 10.09 -2.65 23.71
C ALA A 291 9.71 -1.19 23.38
N ALA A 292 10.62 -0.25 23.58
CA ALA A 292 10.37 1.16 23.32
C ALA A 292 10.22 1.42 21.82
N ASN A 293 11.05 0.78 21.01
CA ASN A 293 10.99 0.89 19.56
C ASN A 293 9.72 0.23 18.99
N GLY A 294 9.38 -0.98 19.46
CA GLY A 294 8.12 -1.64 19.09
C GLY A 294 6.90 -0.79 19.46
N ALA A 295 6.90 -0.18 20.66
CA ALA A 295 5.85 0.74 21.08
C ALA A 295 5.78 1.99 20.19
N ALA A 296 6.91 2.54 19.76
CA ALA A 296 6.95 3.72 18.90
C ALA A 296 6.30 3.43 17.52
N VAL A 297 6.58 2.26 16.93
CA VAL A 297 5.93 1.81 15.68
C VAL A 297 4.41 1.74 15.85
N LEU A 298 3.91 1.06 16.88
CA LEU A 298 2.46 0.92 17.09
C LEU A 298 1.79 2.26 17.41
N LYS A 299 2.44 3.16 18.15
CA LYS A 299 1.98 4.52 18.42
C LYS A 299 1.86 5.36 17.14
N PHE A 300 2.79 5.21 16.19
CA PHE A 300 2.69 5.87 14.90
C PHE A 300 1.43 5.41 14.14
N PHE A 301 1.18 4.12 14.04
CA PHE A 301 0.00 3.62 13.33
C PHE A 301 -1.30 3.89 14.09
N ASP A 302 -1.29 3.89 15.43
CA ASP A 302 -2.44 4.33 16.22
C ASP A 302 -2.76 5.81 15.97
N TRP A 303 -1.73 6.65 15.93
CA TRP A 303 -1.88 8.07 15.56
C TRP A 303 -2.44 8.21 14.15
N ALA A 304 -1.93 7.44 13.18
CA ALA A 304 -2.41 7.46 11.80
C ALA A 304 -3.89 7.05 11.70
N TYR A 305 -4.32 6.05 12.46
CA TYR A 305 -5.74 5.67 12.52
C TYR A 305 -6.65 6.71 13.18
N LYS A 306 -6.13 7.53 14.08
CA LYS A 306 -6.89 8.60 14.75
C LYS A 306 -6.94 9.90 13.95
N ASN A 307 -5.85 10.23 13.27
CA ASN A 307 -5.63 11.56 12.70
C ASN A 307 -5.36 11.56 11.19
N GLY A 308 -5.07 10.39 10.60
CA GLY A 308 -4.56 10.29 9.23
C GLY A 308 -5.63 10.10 8.15
N ASP A 309 -6.90 9.92 8.50
CA ASP A 309 -7.98 9.64 7.54
C ASP A 309 -8.15 10.76 6.50
N GLY A 310 -8.08 12.02 6.94
CA GLY A 310 -8.20 13.17 6.05
C GLY A 310 -7.09 13.22 5.00
N ALA A 311 -5.84 12.97 5.41
CA ALA A 311 -4.71 12.91 4.48
C ALA A 311 -4.82 11.72 3.50
N ALA A 312 -5.29 10.57 3.97
CA ALA A 312 -5.54 9.41 3.12
C ALA A 312 -6.62 9.71 2.07
N ALA A 313 -7.75 10.29 2.48
CA ALA A 313 -8.85 10.65 1.59
C ALA A 313 -8.45 11.70 0.53
N GLN A 314 -7.61 12.68 0.88
CA GLN A 314 -7.08 13.67 -0.08
C GLN A 314 -6.23 13.04 -1.18
N LEU A 315 -5.64 11.89 -0.93
CA LEU A 315 -4.85 11.11 -1.88
C LEU A 315 -5.64 9.94 -2.50
N ASP A 316 -6.98 9.93 -2.31
CA ASP A 316 -7.91 8.90 -2.78
C ASP A 316 -7.68 7.49 -2.22
N TYR A 317 -6.95 7.36 -1.11
CA TYR A 317 -6.99 6.13 -0.32
C TYR A 317 -8.28 6.08 0.51
N VAL A 318 -8.73 4.87 0.77
CA VAL A 318 -9.89 4.61 1.63
C VAL A 318 -9.39 4.24 3.02
N PRO A 319 -9.69 5.06 4.04
CA PRO A 319 -9.41 4.71 5.43
C PRO A 319 -10.17 3.45 5.86
N LEU A 320 -9.60 2.70 6.80
CA LEU A 320 -10.27 1.55 7.38
C LEU A 320 -11.44 1.98 8.27
N PRO A 321 -12.56 1.21 8.32
CA PRO A 321 -13.65 1.45 9.25
C PRO A 321 -13.18 1.42 10.72
N ALA A 322 -13.81 2.21 11.59
CA ALA A 322 -13.46 2.30 13.01
C ALA A 322 -13.43 0.92 13.70
N ALA A 323 -14.42 0.06 13.44
CA ALA A 323 -14.46 -1.29 14.00
C ALA A 323 -13.25 -2.16 13.59
N VAL A 324 -12.69 -1.95 12.37
CA VAL A 324 -11.49 -2.64 11.91
C VAL A 324 -10.25 -2.09 12.61
N LYS A 325 -10.14 -0.77 12.75
CA LYS A 325 -9.06 -0.12 13.50
C LYS A 325 -9.02 -0.62 14.96
N ASP A 326 -10.18 -0.78 15.60
CA ASP A 326 -10.27 -1.32 16.97
C ASP A 326 -9.91 -2.81 17.04
N LEU A 327 -10.27 -3.59 16.02
CA LEU A 327 -9.83 -4.98 15.91
C LEU A 327 -8.30 -5.08 15.80
N ILE A 328 -7.69 -4.20 15.01
CA ILE A 328 -6.24 -4.12 14.85
C ILE A 328 -5.57 -3.77 16.20
N ARG A 329 -6.04 -2.72 16.90
CA ARG A 329 -5.51 -2.34 18.22
C ARG A 329 -5.56 -3.50 19.21
N ARG A 330 -6.65 -4.24 19.25
CA ARG A 330 -6.74 -5.44 20.10
C ARG A 330 -5.76 -6.53 19.70
N SER A 331 -5.39 -6.65 18.43
CA SER A 331 -4.39 -7.62 17.99
C SER A 331 -2.96 -7.29 18.42
N TRP A 332 -2.67 -6.03 18.73
CA TRP A 332 -1.36 -5.57 19.14
C TRP A 332 -0.92 -6.03 20.54
N ASN A 333 -1.85 -6.58 21.34
CA ASN A 333 -1.51 -7.27 22.60
C ASN A 333 -0.56 -8.46 22.39
N LYS A 334 -0.47 -8.98 21.15
CA LYS A 334 0.45 -10.05 20.75
C LYS A 334 1.85 -9.54 20.43
N VAL A 335 2.05 -8.23 20.35
CA VAL A 335 3.38 -7.62 20.18
C VAL A 335 3.95 -7.37 21.55
N VAL A 336 4.95 -8.17 21.93
CA VAL A 336 5.51 -8.18 23.29
C VAL A 336 6.97 -7.80 23.29
N GLY A 337 7.42 -7.20 24.40
CA GLY A 337 8.82 -6.88 24.65
C GLY A 337 9.65 -8.10 25.09
N PRO A 338 10.93 -7.88 25.46
CA PRO A 338 11.81 -8.92 25.97
C PRO A 338 11.28 -9.61 27.23
N ASP A 339 10.50 -8.88 28.04
CA ASP A 339 9.87 -9.34 29.28
C ASP A 339 8.53 -10.07 29.05
N ASN A 340 8.14 -10.30 27.80
CA ASN A 340 6.88 -10.89 27.34
C ASN A 340 5.62 -10.08 27.72
N LYS A 341 5.75 -8.81 28.05
CA LYS A 341 4.60 -7.92 28.24
C LYS A 341 4.25 -7.18 26.95
N PRO A 342 2.97 -6.89 26.69
CA PRO A 342 2.58 -6.08 25.54
C PRO A 342 3.33 -4.75 25.53
N VAL A 343 3.80 -4.33 24.35
CA VAL A 343 4.52 -3.06 24.19
C VAL A 343 3.57 -1.87 23.96
N PHE A 344 2.30 -2.13 23.72
CA PHE A 344 1.28 -1.11 23.45
C PHE A 344 0.12 -1.25 24.46
N HIS A 345 -0.25 -0.15 25.10
CA HIS A 345 -1.27 -0.08 26.15
C HIS A 345 -2.32 0.99 25.81
#